data_9a721ac4444e6ad314681b907b39911c
#
_entry.id   9a721ac4444e6ad314681b907b39911c
#
_cell.length_a   1.000
_cell.length_b   1.000
_cell.length_c   1.000
_cell.angle_alpha   90.00
_cell.angle_beta   90.00
_cell.angle_gamma   90.00
#
_symmetry.space_group_name_H-M   'P 1'
#
loop_
_entity.id
_entity.type
_entity.pdbx_description
1 polymer ?
#
loop_
_entity_poly.entity_id
_entity_poly.type
_entity_poly.pdbx_seq_one_letter_code
_entity_poly.pdbx_strand_id
1 'polypeptide(L)'
;MTRWPWAWWTSWQRPDITEVPDLSAMAFIMFTSGTTGRSKGVMLSQKNLFTAMPAFLTPFEDVRSQTGWNTDEFSSLSCLPMFHISAMTSLVSWSVTGHCVNLCNELKYFYRDLGAMRSDVMAVVPVLLKSIYNDVMKGKRERLNGLRVLTCGAAMFNPAVLQDLMDRGFFIAQMYGLTETCGDGAWNSSQEEKYLTSVGHVDDSCQYKLEDGELCMRGDPVMLGYYKDPEATAEVLDAEGWFHTGDIARVEPDGYMYLTGRKKNVIILGSGENVSPEELEKLLAPCAAIRECMVCERNQRICAVVCCDPDQQDAVRDFVTKVNRTLPLYKHMVVEFSAQPLPRNAAGKLLRS
;
A
#
# COMPACT_ATOMS: atom_id res chain seq x y z
N MET A 1 17.60 12.14 30.84
CA MET A 1 16.46 12.43 29.95
C MET A 1 15.58 13.45 30.63
N THR A 2 15.73 14.70 30.26
CA THR A 2 14.98 15.81 30.85
C THR A 2 13.56 15.81 30.26
N ARG A 3 12.57 15.47 31.08
CA ARG A 3 11.17 15.73 30.76
C ARG A 3 11.04 17.21 30.44
N TRP A 4 10.58 17.52 29.22
CA TRP A 4 10.18 18.87 28.86
C TRP A 4 9.05 19.29 29.80
N PRO A 5 9.16 20.41 30.53
CA PRO A 5 8.12 20.84 31.45
C PRO A 5 6.89 21.24 30.62
N TRP A 6 5.78 20.55 30.83
CA TRP A 6 4.44 20.84 30.27
C TRP A 6 3.93 22.25 30.59
N ALA A 7 4.67 23.00 31.40
CA ALA A 7 4.33 24.37 31.83
C ALA A 7 4.23 25.40 30.67
N TRP A 8 4.83 25.13 29.52
CA TRP A 8 4.75 26.02 28.37
C TRP A 8 3.40 26.02 27.64
N TRP A 9 2.59 24.97 27.82
CA TRP A 9 1.27 24.88 27.18
C TRP A 9 0.17 25.62 27.94
N THR A 10 0.38 25.96 29.21
CA THR A 10 -0.62 26.66 30.04
C THR A 10 -0.68 28.14 29.79
N SER A 11 0.30 28.74 29.13
CA SER A 11 0.35 30.17 28.80
C SER A 11 -0.17 30.52 27.41
N TRP A 12 -0.43 29.51 26.55
CA TRP A 12 -1.05 29.74 25.27
C TRP A 12 -2.55 29.96 25.50
N GLN A 13 -3.01 31.21 25.34
CA GLN A 13 -4.44 31.45 25.17
C GLN A 13 -4.86 30.67 23.91
N ARG A 14 -5.78 29.71 24.11
CA ARG A 14 -6.40 29.06 22.95
C ARG A 14 -6.99 30.17 22.08
N PRO A 15 -6.65 30.28 20.80
CA PRO A 15 -7.33 31.22 19.93
C PRO A 15 -8.82 30.90 20.05
N ASP A 16 -9.63 31.91 20.23
CA ASP A 16 -11.10 31.79 20.17
C ASP A 16 -11.44 31.40 18.73
N ILE A 17 -11.53 30.09 18.47
CA ILE A 17 -11.97 29.58 17.17
C ILE A 17 -13.48 29.77 17.15
N THR A 18 -13.89 30.93 16.69
CA THR A 18 -15.32 31.32 16.61
C THR A 18 -15.96 30.88 15.30
N GLU A 19 -15.15 30.51 14.31
CA GLU A 19 -15.64 30.06 13.01
C GLU A 19 -15.49 28.53 12.88
N VAL A 20 -16.59 27.87 12.58
CA VAL A 20 -16.55 26.46 12.17
C VAL A 20 -16.07 26.43 10.72
N PRO A 21 -14.93 25.83 10.42
CA PRO A 21 -14.43 25.78 9.05
C PRO A 21 -15.40 25.03 8.13
N ASP A 22 -15.50 25.47 6.88
CA ASP A 22 -16.17 24.70 5.85
C ASP A 22 -15.35 23.44 5.54
N LEU A 23 -15.76 22.30 6.10
CA LEU A 23 -15.07 21.04 5.93
C LEU A 23 -15.10 20.54 4.48
N SER A 24 -16.03 21.05 3.65
CA SER A 24 -16.12 20.68 2.23
C SER A 24 -15.14 21.46 1.34
N ALA A 25 -14.58 22.56 1.86
CA ALA A 25 -13.59 23.33 1.12
C ALA A 25 -12.29 22.51 0.90
N MET A 26 -11.68 22.73 -0.27
CA MET A 26 -10.40 22.11 -0.61
C MET A 26 -9.34 22.52 0.41
N ALA A 27 -8.71 21.53 1.05
CA ALA A 27 -7.65 21.72 2.03
C ALA A 27 -6.26 21.63 1.40
N PHE A 28 -6.05 20.67 0.50
CA PHE A 28 -4.75 20.44 -0.14
C PHE A 28 -4.89 19.70 -1.48
N ILE A 29 -3.82 19.74 -2.26
CA ILE A 29 -3.69 19.03 -3.53
C ILE A 29 -2.50 18.06 -3.42
N MET A 30 -2.76 16.78 -3.68
CA MET A 30 -1.73 15.75 -3.72
C MET A 30 -1.50 15.29 -5.15
N PHE A 31 -0.25 15.35 -5.63
CA PHE A 31 0.06 14.94 -6.99
C PHE A 31 0.32 13.44 -7.07
N THR A 32 -0.37 12.78 -7.99
CA THR A 32 -0.12 11.37 -8.32
C THR A 32 0.75 11.28 -9.56
N SER A 33 1.66 10.29 -9.59
CA SER A 33 2.33 9.92 -10.83
C SER A 33 1.31 9.21 -11.73
N GLY A 34 0.59 9.96 -12.53
CA GLY A 34 -0.37 9.42 -13.48
C GLY A 34 0.25 8.31 -14.33
N THR A 35 -0.53 7.28 -14.60
CA THR A 35 -0.10 6.13 -15.43
C THR A 35 0.07 6.49 -16.90
N THR A 36 -0.44 7.66 -17.30
CA THR A 36 -0.31 8.27 -18.63
C THR A 36 0.93 9.17 -18.76
N GLY A 37 1.82 9.18 -17.74
CA GLY A 37 3.04 10.00 -17.72
C GLY A 37 2.82 11.45 -17.26
N ARG A 38 1.58 11.94 -17.17
CA ARG A 38 1.26 13.28 -16.66
C ARG A 38 0.73 13.20 -15.23
N SER A 39 1.37 13.91 -14.30
CA SER A 39 0.91 13.98 -12.91
C SER A 39 -0.44 14.67 -12.83
N LYS A 40 -1.39 14.08 -12.08
CA LYS A 40 -2.70 14.67 -11.79
C LYS A 40 -2.70 15.18 -10.34
N GLY A 41 -3.24 16.36 -10.12
CA GLY A 41 -3.40 16.96 -8.78
C GLY A 41 -4.74 16.56 -8.18
N VAL A 42 -4.76 15.65 -7.22
CA VAL A 42 -5.96 15.21 -6.50
C VAL A 42 -6.35 16.27 -5.50
N MET A 43 -7.55 16.84 -5.61
CA MET A 43 -8.08 17.82 -4.67
C MET A 43 -8.77 17.13 -3.51
N LEU A 44 -8.30 17.40 -2.30
CA LEU A 44 -8.84 16.82 -1.08
C LEU A 44 -9.34 17.93 -0.14
N SER A 45 -10.52 17.72 0.44
CA SER A 45 -11.11 18.58 1.44
C SER A 45 -10.67 18.24 2.84
N GLN A 46 -10.95 19.13 3.81
CA GLN A 46 -10.80 18.79 5.24
C GLN A 46 -11.69 17.61 5.63
N LYS A 47 -12.90 17.52 5.06
CA LYS A 47 -13.82 16.42 5.30
C LYS A 47 -13.22 15.08 4.87
N ASN A 48 -12.62 15.02 3.67
CA ASN A 48 -11.95 13.79 3.21
C ASN A 48 -10.89 13.34 4.23
N LEU A 49 -10.05 14.29 4.72
CA LEU A 49 -9.00 13.97 5.67
C LEU A 49 -9.57 13.48 7.01
N PHE A 50 -10.53 14.21 7.59
CA PHE A 50 -11.11 13.83 8.90
C PHE A 50 -11.84 12.50 8.85
N THR A 51 -12.48 12.18 7.72
CA THR A 51 -13.19 10.90 7.57
C THR A 51 -12.22 9.73 7.34
N ALA A 52 -11.09 9.96 6.65
CA ALA A 52 -10.07 8.94 6.45
C ALA A 52 -9.21 8.66 7.70
N MET A 53 -9.12 9.61 8.65
CA MET A 53 -8.26 9.48 9.83
C MET A 53 -8.52 8.23 10.68
N PRO A 54 -9.77 7.83 10.99
CA PRO A 54 -10.05 6.65 11.79
C PRO A 54 -9.45 5.37 11.21
N ALA A 55 -9.48 5.19 9.90
CA ALA A 55 -8.89 4.03 9.24
C ALA A 55 -7.39 3.83 9.57
N PHE A 56 -6.65 4.91 9.83
CA PHE A 56 -5.25 4.85 10.23
C PHE A 56 -5.06 4.54 11.73
N LEU A 57 -6.13 4.53 12.51
CA LEU A 57 -6.13 4.23 13.94
C LEU A 57 -6.64 2.82 14.23
N THR A 58 -7.49 2.27 13.37
CA THR A 58 -8.04 0.91 13.50
C THR A 58 -6.98 -0.15 13.82
N PRO A 59 -5.78 -0.14 13.21
CA PRO A 59 -4.75 -1.11 13.53
C PRO A 59 -4.28 -1.09 14.98
N PHE A 60 -4.37 0.05 15.65
CA PHE A 60 -3.96 0.13 17.07
C PHE A 60 -4.95 -0.59 17.97
N GLU A 61 -6.25 -0.52 17.65
CA GLU A 61 -7.27 -1.27 18.34
C GLU A 61 -7.11 -2.76 18.10
N ASP A 62 -6.84 -3.16 16.86
CA ASP A 62 -6.57 -4.55 16.50
C ASP A 62 -5.29 -5.08 17.15
N VAL A 63 -4.20 -4.30 17.14
CA VAL A 63 -2.98 -4.65 17.85
C VAL A 63 -3.27 -4.85 19.33
N ARG A 64 -4.01 -3.94 19.97
CA ARG A 64 -4.36 -4.03 21.38
C ARG A 64 -5.19 -5.27 21.67
N SER A 65 -6.22 -5.52 20.89
CA SER A 65 -7.16 -6.63 21.08
C SER A 65 -6.50 -7.99 20.88
N GLN A 66 -5.62 -8.12 19.87
CA GLN A 66 -4.99 -9.39 19.50
C GLN A 66 -3.70 -9.68 20.29
N THR A 67 -2.97 -8.65 20.74
CA THR A 67 -1.67 -8.85 21.43
C THR A 67 -1.69 -8.48 22.91
N GLY A 68 -2.68 -7.71 23.36
CA GLY A 68 -2.70 -7.15 24.70
C GLY A 68 -1.69 -6.02 24.93
N TRP A 69 -1.02 -5.52 23.90
CA TRP A 69 -0.07 -4.42 24.05
C TRP A 69 -0.79 -3.10 24.33
N ASN A 70 -0.22 -2.28 25.23
CA ASN A 70 -0.68 -0.91 25.39
C ASN A 70 -0.26 -0.09 24.18
N THR A 71 -1.24 0.38 23.40
CA THR A 71 -1.02 1.17 22.20
C THR A 71 -1.10 2.67 22.43
N ASP A 72 -1.50 3.13 23.64
CA ASP A 72 -1.65 4.55 23.96
C ASP A 72 -0.30 5.31 23.94
N GLU A 73 0.80 4.60 24.16
CA GLU A 73 2.16 5.16 24.20
C GLU A 73 2.99 4.79 22.96
N PHE A 74 2.36 4.25 21.93
CA PHE A 74 3.09 3.88 20.72
C PHE A 74 3.66 5.12 20.04
N SER A 75 4.87 4.95 19.51
CA SER A 75 5.51 5.92 18.64
C SER A 75 5.71 5.32 17.25
N SER A 76 5.69 6.16 16.22
CA SER A 76 5.96 5.75 14.86
C SER A 76 7.25 6.36 14.32
N LEU A 77 7.85 5.68 13.34
CA LEU A 77 8.84 6.26 12.46
C LEU A 77 8.26 6.38 11.05
N SER A 78 8.11 7.61 10.58
CA SER A 78 7.70 7.89 9.20
C SER A 78 8.92 8.09 8.32
N CYS A 79 9.15 7.12 7.42
CA CYS A 79 10.19 7.16 6.40
C CYS A 79 9.63 7.42 5.00
N LEU A 80 8.31 7.50 4.87
CA LEU A 80 7.65 7.76 3.61
C LEU A 80 7.68 9.27 3.30
N PRO A 81 7.87 9.65 2.03
CA PRO A 81 7.85 11.06 1.65
C PRO A 81 6.50 11.71 1.94
N MET A 82 6.49 12.92 2.51
CA MET A 82 5.27 13.65 2.88
C MET A 82 4.39 14.07 1.70
N PHE A 83 4.89 13.96 0.47
CA PHE A 83 4.08 14.14 -0.73
C PHE A 83 3.25 12.90 -1.10
N HIS A 84 3.35 11.80 -0.34
CA HIS A 84 2.44 10.66 -0.45
C HIS A 84 1.31 10.78 0.56
N ILE A 85 0.10 10.50 0.11
CA ILE A 85 -1.11 10.65 0.93
C ILE A 85 -1.04 9.83 2.23
N SER A 86 -0.56 8.60 2.19
CA SER A 86 -0.46 7.74 3.37
C SER A 86 0.45 8.33 4.45
N ALA A 87 1.56 8.97 4.07
CA ALA A 87 2.45 9.65 5.02
C ALA A 87 1.77 10.87 5.65
N MET A 88 1.08 11.66 4.83
CA MET A 88 0.38 12.87 5.26
C MET A 88 -0.78 12.52 6.20
N THR A 89 -1.64 11.58 5.82
CA THR A 89 -2.80 11.18 6.62
C THR A 89 -2.36 10.51 7.92
N SER A 90 -1.36 9.63 7.89
CA SER A 90 -0.79 9.03 9.11
C SER A 90 -0.24 10.10 10.06
N LEU A 91 0.52 11.07 9.55
CA LEU A 91 1.07 12.15 10.38
C LEU A 91 -0.04 12.92 11.09
N VAL A 92 -1.09 13.31 10.37
CA VAL A 92 -2.21 14.05 10.95
C VAL A 92 -2.97 13.21 11.95
N SER A 93 -3.36 11.97 11.59
CA SER A 93 -4.11 11.05 12.46
C SER A 93 -3.41 10.81 13.80
N TRP A 94 -2.12 10.53 13.74
CA TRP A 94 -1.33 10.24 14.94
C TRP A 94 -1.07 11.49 15.79
N SER A 95 -0.85 12.64 15.15
CA SER A 95 -0.65 13.90 15.87
C SER A 95 -1.91 14.33 16.62
N VAL A 96 -3.08 14.19 15.99
CA VAL A 96 -4.38 14.56 16.60
C VAL A 96 -4.71 13.65 17.79
N THR A 97 -4.31 12.39 17.74
CA THR A 97 -4.54 11.42 18.83
C THR A 97 -3.46 11.45 19.90
N GLY A 98 -2.46 12.34 19.78
CA GLY A 98 -1.42 12.51 20.78
C GLY A 98 -0.27 11.50 20.71
N HIS A 99 -0.20 10.69 19.67
CA HIS A 99 0.92 9.76 19.46
C HIS A 99 2.16 10.48 18.99
N CYS A 100 3.33 9.96 19.36
CA CYS A 100 4.59 10.48 18.90
C CYS A 100 4.90 10.04 17.47
N VAL A 101 5.18 11.00 16.59
CA VAL A 101 5.61 10.71 15.21
C VAL A 101 7.05 11.16 15.04
N ASN A 102 7.95 10.21 14.86
CA ASN A 102 9.34 10.46 14.50
C ASN A 102 9.45 10.58 12.98
N LEU A 103 10.14 11.59 12.49
CA LEU A 103 10.33 11.81 11.07
C LEU A 103 11.75 11.43 10.64
N CYS A 104 11.87 10.54 9.68
CA CYS A 104 13.13 10.25 9.01
C CYS A 104 13.28 11.18 7.80
N ASN A 105 14.36 11.94 7.74
CA ASN A 105 14.57 12.92 6.68
C ASN A 105 14.78 12.25 5.30
N GLU A 106 15.60 11.20 5.28
CA GLU A 106 15.92 10.45 4.06
C GLU A 106 16.08 8.95 4.38
N LEU A 107 15.61 8.12 3.47
CA LEU A 107 15.64 6.66 3.63
C LEU A 107 17.04 6.09 3.94
N LYS A 108 18.09 6.72 3.42
CA LYS A 108 19.49 6.32 3.72
C LYS A 108 19.87 6.42 5.20
N TYR A 109 19.14 7.23 5.98
CA TYR A 109 19.35 7.41 7.42
C TYR A 109 18.44 6.53 8.29
N PHE A 110 17.64 5.67 7.68
CA PHE A 110 16.64 4.83 8.36
C PHE A 110 17.16 4.17 9.64
N TYR A 111 18.27 3.42 9.56
CA TYR A 111 18.82 2.73 10.74
C TYR A 111 19.40 3.66 11.80
N ARG A 112 19.97 4.80 11.39
CA ARG A 112 20.43 5.82 12.32
C ARG A 112 19.25 6.40 13.12
N ASP A 113 18.19 6.76 12.42
CA ASP A 113 17.04 7.43 13.01
C ASP A 113 16.22 6.45 13.85
N LEU A 114 16.03 5.23 13.39
CA LEU A 114 15.39 4.16 14.17
C LEU A 114 16.20 3.83 15.44
N GLY A 115 17.53 3.80 15.36
CA GLY A 115 18.39 3.58 16.53
C GLY A 115 18.34 4.71 17.54
N ALA A 116 18.18 5.97 17.09
CA ALA A 116 18.12 7.15 17.93
C ALA A 116 16.73 7.38 18.56
N MET A 117 15.66 7.00 17.85
CA MET A 117 14.27 7.26 18.22
C MET A 117 13.52 5.95 18.28
N ARG A 118 13.27 5.45 19.50
CA ARG A 118 12.44 4.25 19.66
C ARG A 118 11.12 4.45 18.91
N SER A 119 10.77 3.45 18.12
CA SER A 119 9.52 3.46 17.37
C SER A 119 8.88 2.07 17.41
N ASP A 120 7.61 2.01 17.74
CA ASP A 120 6.85 0.76 17.88
C ASP A 120 6.20 0.36 16.56
N VAL A 121 5.84 1.36 15.73
CA VAL A 121 5.09 1.18 14.47
C VAL A 121 5.80 1.87 13.32
N MET A 122 5.72 1.25 12.15
CA MET A 122 6.27 1.84 10.93
C MET A 122 5.47 1.41 9.70
N ALA A 123 5.13 2.39 8.85
CA ALA A 123 4.65 2.12 7.51
C ALA A 123 5.83 1.72 6.61
N VAL A 124 5.70 0.58 5.93
CA VAL A 124 6.78 0.02 5.12
C VAL A 124 6.35 -0.13 3.66
N VAL A 125 7.33 0.08 2.79
CA VAL A 125 7.29 -0.30 1.38
C VAL A 125 8.20 -1.52 1.17
N PRO A 126 8.10 -2.24 0.03
CA PRO A 126 8.83 -3.51 -0.16
C PRO A 126 10.33 -3.44 0.11
N VAL A 127 10.99 -2.33 -0.24
CA VAL A 127 12.44 -2.16 -0.01
C VAL A 127 12.79 -2.08 1.48
N LEU A 128 11.97 -1.40 2.27
CA LEU A 128 12.14 -1.31 3.73
C LEU A 128 11.83 -2.64 4.39
N LEU A 129 10.73 -3.29 4.00
CA LEU A 129 10.38 -4.60 4.52
C LEU A 129 11.50 -5.61 4.27
N LYS A 130 12.09 -5.62 3.08
CA LYS A 130 13.23 -6.48 2.74
C LYS A 130 14.44 -6.21 3.63
N SER A 131 14.73 -4.95 3.94
CA SER A 131 15.84 -4.60 4.85
C SER A 131 15.58 -5.09 6.27
N ILE A 132 14.37 -4.86 6.79
CA ILE A 132 13.94 -5.35 8.12
C ILE A 132 14.00 -6.88 8.17
N TYR A 133 13.43 -7.54 7.17
CA TYR A 133 13.45 -9.01 7.05
C TYR A 133 14.87 -9.57 7.09
N ASN A 134 15.78 -9.01 6.29
CA ASN A 134 17.17 -9.44 6.25
C ASN A 134 17.88 -9.30 7.61
N ASP A 135 17.61 -8.23 8.36
CA ASP A 135 18.20 -8.05 9.69
C ASP A 135 17.61 -9.03 10.70
N VAL A 136 16.31 -9.26 10.66
CA VAL A 136 15.64 -10.26 11.51
C VAL A 136 16.17 -11.66 11.23
N MET A 137 16.31 -12.06 9.96
CA MET A 137 16.85 -13.37 9.56
C MET A 137 18.33 -13.56 9.94
N LYS A 138 19.10 -12.47 10.04
CA LYS A 138 20.49 -12.47 10.51
C LYS A 138 20.62 -12.36 12.04
N GLY A 139 19.52 -12.40 12.80
CA GLY A 139 19.50 -12.26 14.25
C GLY A 139 19.85 -10.86 14.76
N LYS A 140 19.69 -9.82 13.93
CA LYS A 140 20.02 -8.42 14.26
C LYS A 140 18.80 -7.59 14.64
N ARG A 141 17.82 -8.21 15.32
CA ARG A 141 16.56 -7.55 15.71
C ARG A 141 16.79 -6.33 16.62
N GLU A 142 17.88 -6.30 17.39
CA GLU A 142 18.25 -5.16 18.23
C GLU A 142 18.41 -3.85 17.46
N ARG A 143 18.74 -3.91 16.17
CA ARG A 143 18.85 -2.72 15.29
C ARG A 143 17.50 -2.05 15.04
N LEU A 144 16.40 -2.76 15.29
CA LEU A 144 15.04 -2.27 15.05
C LEU A 144 14.46 -1.53 16.25
N ASN A 145 15.21 -1.40 17.36
CA ASN A 145 14.95 -0.51 18.51
C ASN A 145 13.49 -0.47 18.99
N GLY A 146 12.86 -1.63 19.18
CA GLY A 146 11.49 -1.74 19.68
C GLY A 146 10.41 -1.85 18.61
N LEU A 147 10.76 -1.75 17.31
CA LEU A 147 9.81 -1.91 16.21
C LEU A 147 9.14 -3.28 16.25
N ARG A 148 7.81 -3.29 16.24
CA ARG A 148 6.99 -4.51 16.37
C ARG A 148 5.71 -4.53 15.55
N VAL A 149 5.28 -3.39 15.03
CA VAL A 149 4.12 -3.28 14.13
C VAL A 149 4.57 -2.74 12.78
N LEU A 150 4.25 -3.46 11.71
CA LEU A 150 4.53 -3.04 10.33
C LEU A 150 3.23 -2.86 9.58
N THR A 151 2.98 -1.66 9.09
CA THR A 151 1.84 -1.37 8.22
C THR A 151 2.31 -1.42 6.77
N CYS A 152 1.78 -2.37 6.00
CA CYS A 152 2.19 -2.67 4.64
C CYS A 152 1.18 -2.08 3.66
N GLY A 153 1.60 -1.17 2.78
CA GLY A 153 0.70 -0.51 1.83
C GLY A 153 1.36 -0.15 0.51
N ALA A 154 0.59 0.42 -0.40
CA ALA A 154 1.01 0.93 -1.71
C ALA A 154 1.59 -0.11 -2.70
N ALA A 155 1.83 -1.35 -2.28
CA ALA A 155 2.34 -2.43 -3.12
C ALA A 155 1.94 -3.79 -2.54
N MET A 156 2.08 -4.84 -3.34
CA MET A 156 1.95 -6.21 -2.85
C MET A 156 3.25 -6.67 -2.21
N PHE A 157 3.12 -7.43 -1.13
CA PHE A 157 4.22 -8.02 -0.39
C PHE A 157 4.25 -9.54 -0.58
N ASN A 158 5.43 -10.13 -0.46
CA ASN A 158 5.57 -11.58 -0.52
C ASN A 158 4.96 -12.20 0.75
N PRO A 159 3.92 -13.05 0.64
CA PRO A 159 3.24 -13.63 1.80
C PRO A 159 4.17 -14.45 2.70
N ALA A 160 5.14 -15.17 2.13
CA ALA A 160 6.10 -15.93 2.92
C ALA A 160 7.00 -15.03 3.80
N VAL A 161 7.37 -13.84 3.30
CA VAL A 161 8.13 -12.85 4.08
C VAL A 161 7.28 -12.29 5.21
N LEU A 162 5.99 -12.02 4.96
CA LEU A 162 5.07 -11.56 5.98
C LEU A 162 4.88 -12.62 7.07
N GLN A 163 4.64 -13.87 6.67
CA GLN A 163 4.49 -14.99 7.61
C GLN A 163 5.73 -15.18 8.47
N ASP A 164 6.91 -15.20 7.87
CA ASP A 164 8.19 -15.31 8.58
C ASP A 164 8.38 -14.21 9.64
N LEU A 165 7.94 -12.98 9.36
CA LEU A 165 8.00 -11.87 10.30
C LEU A 165 6.96 -12.03 11.42
N MET A 166 5.75 -12.49 11.10
CA MET A 166 4.69 -12.76 12.08
C MET A 166 5.14 -13.86 13.06
N ASP A 167 5.72 -14.95 12.55
CA ASP A 167 6.25 -16.04 13.35
C ASP A 167 7.37 -15.59 14.31
N ARG A 168 8.00 -14.45 14.01
CA ARG A 168 9.03 -13.80 14.85
C ARG A 168 8.48 -12.66 15.70
N GLY A 169 7.15 -12.57 15.85
CA GLY A 169 6.47 -11.66 16.75
C GLY A 169 6.37 -10.22 16.25
N PHE A 170 6.34 -10.00 14.93
CA PHE A 170 5.85 -8.76 14.36
C PHE A 170 4.35 -8.85 14.14
N PHE A 171 3.65 -7.77 14.42
CA PHE A 171 2.27 -7.60 14.01
C PHE A 171 2.27 -6.97 12.61
N ILE A 172 1.61 -7.62 11.66
CA ILE A 172 1.51 -7.13 10.28
C ILE A 172 0.10 -6.64 10.03
N ALA A 173 -0.02 -5.42 9.54
CA ALA A 173 -1.28 -4.88 9.04
C ALA A 173 -1.09 -4.44 7.59
N GLN A 174 -2.04 -4.78 6.72
CA GLN A 174 -2.00 -4.41 5.32
C GLN A 174 -3.07 -3.37 5.02
N MET A 175 -2.74 -2.38 4.21
CA MET A 175 -3.66 -1.29 3.84
C MET A 175 -3.76 -1.20 2.32
N TYR A 176 -4.96 -0.95 1.86
CA TYR A 176 -5.25 -0.51 0.50
C TYR A 176 -5.93 0.84 0.54
N GLY A 177 -5.47 1.73 -0.27
CA GLY A 177 -6.05 3.05 -0.47
C GLY A 177 -5.36 3.78 -1.61
N LEU A 178 -6.00 4.82 -2.07
CA LEU A 178 -5.55 5.64 -3.18
C LEU A 178 -5.42 7.10 -2.72
N THR A 179 -4.68 7.90 -3.47
CA THR A 179 -4.66 9.35 -3.22
C THR A 179 -6.06 9.93 -3.37
N GLU A 180 -6.81 9.41 -4.31
CA GLU A 180 -8.19 9.77 -4.65
C GLU A 180 -9.21 9.40 -3.56
N THR A 181 -8.83 8.54 -2.62
CA THR A 181 -9.64 8.21 -1.42
C THR A 181 -8.97 8.69 -0.13
N CYS A 182 -8.12 9.69 -0.20
CA CYS A 182 -7.37 10.24 0.94
C CYS A 182 -6.51 9.20 1.69
N GLY A 183 -6.09 8.15 1.00
CA GLY A 183 -5.32 7.03 1.55
C GLY A 183 -6.16 5.96 2.25
N ASP A 184 -7.45 6.17 2.36
CA ASP A 184 -8.41 5.24 2.92
C ASP A 184 -8.94 4.25 1.88
N GLY A 185 -9.48 3.10 2.32
CA GLY A 185 -10.04 2.09 1.45
C GLY A 185 -10.32 0.77 2.13
N ALA A 186 -9.30 -0.05 2.35
CA ALA A 186 -9.47 -1.34 3.00
C ALA A 186 -8.30 -1.64 3.94
N TRP A 187 -8.57 -2.46 4.94
CA TRP A 187 -7.66 -2.77 6.01
C TRP A 187 -7.67 -4.25 6.39
N ASN A 188 -6.47 -4.84 6.55
CA ASN A 188 -6.30 -6.22 6.98
C ASN A 188 -5.28 -6.30 8.12
N SER A 189 -5.76 -6.57 9.32
CA SER A 189 -4.95 -6.83 10.53
C SER A 189 -5.00 -8.30 10.97
N SER A 190 -5.59 -9.19 10.15
CA SER A 190 -5.59 -10.62 10.43
C SER A 190 -4.17 -11.17 10.44
N GLN A 191 -3.85 -11.96 11.46
CA GLN A 191 -2.56 -12.67 11.56
C GLN A 191 -2.68 -14.13 11.06
N GLU A 192 -3.75 -14.47 10.32
CA GLU A 192 -3.93 -15.79 9.72
C GLU A 192 -3.30 -15.86 8.32
N GLU A 193 -2.52 -16.90 8.04
CA GLU A 193 -1.80 -17.12 6.77
C GLU A 193 -2.71 -16.99 5.55
N LYS A 194 -3.94 -17.52 5.62
CA LYS A 194 -4.90 -17.52 4.50
C LYS A 194 -5.30 -16.12 4.02
N TYR A 195 -5.14 -15.09 4.87
CA TYR A 195 -5.50 -13.71 4.52
C TYR A 195 -4.32 -12.82 4.14
N LEU A 196 -3.09 -13.33 4.12
CA LEU A 196 -1.88 -12.55 3.83
C LEU A 196 -1.85 -11.94 2.42
N THR A 197 -2.68 -12.41 1.51
CA THR A 197 -2.82 -11.85 0.15
C THR A 197 -4.03 -10.95 -0.01
N SER A 198 -4.84 -10.80 1.04
CA SER A 198 -6.01 -9.92 1.08
C SER A 198 -5.62 -8.52 1.52
N VAL A 199 -6.36 -7.52 1.04
CA VAL A 199 -6.30 -6.15 1.57
C VAL A 199 -7.26 -5.94 2.75
N GLY A 200 -7.99 -6.98 3.14
CA GLY A 200 -8.92 -6.98 4.28
C GLY A 200 -10.33 -6.56 3.93
N HIS A 201 -10.96 -5.87 4.87
CA HIS A 201 -12.31 -5.34 4.73
C HIS A 201 -12.27 -3.88 4.31
N VAL A 202 -13.26 -3.45 3.53
CA VAL A 202 -13.44 -2.02 3.23
C VAL A 202 -13.81 -1.29 4.51
N ASP A 203 -13.20 -0.13 4.72
CA ASP A 203 -13.50 0.73 5.87
C ASP A 203 -14.94 1.22 5.85
N ASP A 204 -15.56 1.36 7.01
CA ASP A 204 -16.96 1.78 7.17
C ASP A 204 -17.22 3.21 6.67
N SER A 205 -16.19 4.02 6.48
CA SER A 205 -16.26 5.36 5.87
C SER A 205 -16.61 5.31 4.39
N CYS A 206 -16.40 4.14 3.74
CA CYS A 206 -16.59 3.92 2.32
C CYS A 206 -17.65 2.85 2.04
N GLN A 207 -18.50 3.13 1.07
CA GLN A 207 -19.28 2.11 0.38
C GLN A 207 -18.46 1.57 -0.81
N TYR A 208 -18.66 0.32 -1.16
CA TYR A 208 -18.05 -0.27 -2.35
C TYR A 208 -19.05 -1.07 -3.19
N LYS A 209 -18.79 -1.17 -4.47
CA LYS A 209 -19.41 -2.12 -5.40
C LYS A 209 -18.35 -2.67 -6.35
N LEU A 210 -18.63 -3.82 -6.92
CA LEU A 210 -17.87 -4.34 -8.05
C LEU A 210 -18.68 -4.17 -9.32
N GLU A 211 -18.12 -3.48 -10.31
CA GLU A 211 -18.73 -3.26 -11.62
C GLU A 211 -17.82 -3.83 -12.70
N ASP A 212 -18.25 -4.90 -13.34
CA ASP A 212 -17.44 -5.72 -14.26
C ASP A 212 -16.09 -6.13 -13.65
N GLY A 213 -16.09 -6.40 -12.33
CA GLY A 213 -14.92 -6.75 -11.54
C GLY A 213 -14.06 -5.56 -11.11
N GLU A 214 -14.33 -4.34 -11.57
CA GLU A 214 -13.69 -3.13 -11.09
C GLU A 214 -14.22 -2.72 -9.72
N LEU A 215 -13.33 -2.43 -8.79
CA LEU A 215 -13.68 -1.84 -7.51
C LEU A 215 -14.08 -0.39 -7.70
N CYS A 216 -15.33 -0.06 -7.34
CA CYS A 216 -15.81 1.30 -7.25
C CYS A 216 -16.08 1.65 -5.79
N MET A 217 -15.67 2.85 -5.37
CA MET A 217 -15.79 3.32 -3.99
C MET A 217 -16.59 4.62 -3.93
N ARG A 218 -17.39 4.80 -2.88
CA ARG A 218 -18.15 6.02 -2.62
C ARG A 218 -18.16 6.33 -1.14
N GLY A 219 -17.98 7.59 -0.79
CA GLY A 219 -18.02 8.03 0.61
C GLY A 219 -17.27 9.33 0.81
N ASP A 220 -17.23 9.77 2.05
CA ASP A 220 -16.61 11.02 2.44
C ASP A 220 -15.08 11.09 2.23
N PRO A 221 -14.30 9.98 2.20
CA PRO A 221 -12.89 10.02 1.85
C PRO A 221 -12.61 10.30 0.36
N VAL A 222 -13.60 10.11 -0.53
CA VAL A 222 -13.42 10.28 -1.98
C VAL A 222 -13.15 11.75 -2.33
N MET A 223 -12.18 11.98 -3.19
CA MET A 223 -11.69 13.29 -3.63
C MET A 223 -12.79 14.20 -4.21
N LEU A 224 -12.51 15.51 -4.23
CA LEU A 224 -13.33 16.49 -4.93
C LEU A 224 -13.17 16.41 -6.47
N GLY A 225 -12.09 15.80 -6.96
CA GLY A 225 -11.74 15.69 -8.37
C GLY A 225 -10.27 16.04 -8.63
N TYR A 226 -9.88 16.07 -9.90
CA TYR A 226 -8.53 16.47 -10.31
C TYR A 226 -8.46 17.98 -10.58
N TYR A 227 -7.45 18.62 -10.04
CA TYR A 227 -7.26 20.08 -10.15
C TYR A 227 -7.06 20.52 -11.60
N LYS A 228 -7.95 21.40 -12.06
CA LYS A 228 -8.00 21.94 -13.44
C LYS A 228 -8.08 20.85 -14.52
N ASP A 229 -8.66 19.69 -14.18
CA ASP A 229 -8.82 18.58 -15.12
C ASP A 229 -10.21 17.93 -14.94
N PRO A 230 -11.29 18.64 -15.36
CA PRO A 230 -12.65 18.13 -15.23
C PRO A 230 -12.92 16.90 -16.12
N GLU A 231 -12.23 16.80 -17.25
CA GLU A 231 -12.35 15.65 -18.16
C GLU A 231 -11.84 14.37 -17.48
N ALA A 232 -10.62 14.42 -16.96
CA ALA A 232 -10.07 13.28 -16.21
C ALA A 232 -10.87 12.98 -14.92
N THR A 233 -11.51 13.98 -14.33
CA THR A 233 -12.41 13.77 -13.17
C THR A 233 -13.63 12.98 -13.59
N ALA A 234 -14.29 13.36 -14.68
CA ALA A 234 -15.49 12.69 -15.20
C ALA A 234 -15.21 11.26 -15.69
N GLU A 235 -13.96 10.93 -16.06
CA GLU A 235 -13.56 9.56 -16.43
C GLU A 235 -13.59 8.58 -15.24
N VAL A 236 -13.42 9.09 -14.01
CA VAL A 236 -13.24 8.24 -12.82
C VAL A 236 -14.26 8.50 -11.72
N LEU A 237 -14.99 9.61 -11.75
CA LEU A 237 -16.01 9.96 -10.77
C LEU A 237 -17.33 10.16 -11.50
N ASP A 238 -18.27 9.24 -11.28
CA ASP A 238 -19.57 9.28 -11.94
C ASP A 238 -20.54 10.28 -11.28
N ALA A 239 -21.71 10.47 -11.91
CA ALA A 239 -22.73 11.40 -11.43
C ALA A 239 -23.38 10.98 -10.10
N GLU A 240 -23.25 9.71 -9.71
CA GLU A 240 -23.76 9.16 -8.45
C GLU A 240 -22.72 9.25 -7.32
N GLY A 241 -21.51 9.75 -7.62
CA GLY A 241 -20.40 9.88 -6.68
C GLY A 241 -19.58 8.60 -6.49
N TRP A 242 -19.71 7.63 -7.40
CA TRP A 242 -18.82 6.46 -7.38
C TRP A 242 -17.49 6.79 -8.05
N PHE A 243 -16.43 6.53 -7.32
CA PHE A 243 -15.07 6.62 -7.82
C PHE A 243 -14.63 5.26 -8.38
N HIS A 244 -14.36 5.21 -9.67
CA HIS A 244 -13.83 4.06 -10.41
C HIS A 244 -12.33 3.98 -10.17
N THR A 245 -11.91 3.03 -9.32
CA THR A 245 -10.50 2.96 -8.85
C THR A 245 -9.53 2.50 -9.93
N GLY A 246 -10.03 1.85 -10.97
CA GLY A 246 -9.23 1.15 -11.96
C GLY A 246 -8.58 -0.14 -11.41
N ASP A 247 -8.86 -0.53 -10.18
CA ASP A 247 -8.42 -1.80 -9.59
C ASP A 247 -9.47 -2.88 -9.79
N ILE A 248 -9.04 -4.06 -10.19
CA ILE A 248 -9.89 -5.25 -10.27
C ILE A 248 -9.81 -5.98 -8.94
N ALA A 249 -10.97 -6.30 -8.38
CA ALA A 249 -11.08 -6.94 -7.07
C ALA A 249 -12.05 -8.12 -7.09
N ARG A 250 -11.93 -8.98 -6.10
CA ARG A 250 -12.93 -9.97 -5.71
C ARG A 250 -13.13 -9.90 -4.21
N VAL A 251 -14.32 -10.19 -3.77
CA VAL A 251 -14.67 -10.26 -2.34
C VAL A 251 -15.15 -11.67 -2.04
N GLU A 252 -14.57 -12.27 -1.01
CA GLU A 252 -14.96 -13.60 -0.55
C GLU A 252 -16.21 -13.52 0.34
N PRO A 253 -16.91 -14.64 0.58
CA PRO A 253 -18.13 -14.63 1.41
C PRO A 253 -17.94 -14.15 2.84
N ASP A 254 -16.72 -14.21 3.38
CA ASP A 254 -16.34 -13.69 4.69
C ASP A 254 -16.01 -12.18 4.68
N GLY A 255 -16.15 -11.52 3.53
CA GLY A 255 -15.96 -10.09 3.35
C GLY A 255 -14.52 -9.67 3.03
N TYR A 256 -13.56 -10.60 3.05
CA TYR A 256 -12.19 -10.25 2.69
C TYR A 256 -12.05 -9.93 1.20
N MET A 257 -11.46 -8.77 0.92
CA MET A 257 -11.22 -8.28 -0.44
C MET A 257 -9.81 -8.63 -0.91
N TYR A 258 -9.71 -9.02 -2.18
CA TYR A 258 -8.46 -9.35 -2.85
C TYR A 258 -8.35 -8.54 -4.13
N LEU A 259 -7.27 -7.79 -4.27
CA LEU A 259 -6.97 -7.12 -5.54
C LEU A 259 -6.34 -8.13 -6.49
N THR A 260 -6.88 -8.22 -7.70
CA THR A 260 -6.43 -9.19 -8.70
C THR A 260 -5.67 -8.54 -9.84
N GLY A 261 -5.76 -7.21 -10.00
CA GLY A 261 -5.00 -6.47 -11.00
C GLY A 261 -5.46 -5.05 -11.21
N ARG A 262 -4.99 -4.45 -12.31
CA ARG A 262 -5.41 -3.13 -12.78
C ARG A 262 -6.18 -3.27 -14.10
N LYS A 263 -7.35 -2.66 -14.21
CA LYS A 263 -8.20 -2.68 -15.42
C LYS A 263 -7.43 -2.34 -16.70
N LYS A 264 -6.61 -1.29 -16.65
CA LYS A 264 -5.77 -0.86 -17.78
C LYS A 264 -4.60 -1.78 -18.11
N ASN A 265 -4.19 -2.67 -17.19
CA ASN A 265 -3.10 -3.61 -17.40
C ASN A 265 -3.61 -4.96 -17.90
N VAL A 266 -4.92 -5.19 -17.88
CA VAL A 266 -5.52 -6.44 -18.36
C VAL A 266 -5.10 -6.66 -19.81
N ILE A 267 -4.51 -7.81 -20.05
CA ILE A 267 -4.14 -8.25 -21.38
C ILE A 267 -5.38 -8.89 -22.01
N ILE A 268 -5.82 -8.33 -23.12
CA ILE A 268 -6.94 -8.87 -23.90
C ILE A 268 -6.34 -9.71 -25.03
N LEU A 269 -6.48 -11.03 -24.92
CA LEU A 269 -5.98 -11.95 -25.93
C LEU A 269 -6.83 -11.90 -27.19
N GLY A 270 -6.24 -12.25 -28.33
CA GLY A 270 -6.95 -12.32 -29.61
C GLY A 270 -8.12 -13.31 -29.64
N SER A 271 -8.19 -14.22 -28.69
CA SER A 271 -9.27 -15.18 -28.44
C SER A 271 -10.39 -14.60 -27.54
N GLY A 272 -10.22 -13.38 -27.01
CA GLY A 272 -11.22 -12.67 -26.22
C GLY A 272 -11.09 -12.84 -24.70
N GLU A 273 -10.17 -13.67 -24.20
CA GLU A 273 -9.97 -13.82 -22.77
C GLU A 273 -9.17 -12.66 -22.19
N ASN A 274 -9.54 -12.29 -20.96
CA ASN A 274 -8.85 -11.29 -20.15
C ASN A 274 -7.86 -11.96 -19.19
N VAL A 275 -6.62 -11.48 -19.18
CA VAL A 275 -5.57 -11.97 -18.30
C VAL A 275 -5.00 -10.82 -17.49
N SER A 276 -5.05 -10.93 -16.16
CA SER A 276 -4.38 -9.97 -15.27
C SER A 276 -2.89 -10.34 -15.15
N PRO A 277 -1.97 -9.47 -15.57
CA PRO A 277 -0.54 -9.69 -15.38
C PRO A 277 -0.17 -9.85 -13.92
N GLU A 278 -0.79 -9.07 -13.05
CA GLU A 278 -0.53 -9.05 -11.61
C GLU A 278 -0.91 -10.39 -10.95
N GLU A 279 -1.98 -11.04 -11.42
CA GLU A 279 -2.36 -12.39 -10.97
C GLU A 279 -1.25 -13.39 -11.26
N LEU A 280 -0.69 -13.35 -12.46
CA LEU A 280 0.39 -14.25 -12.86
C LEU A 280 1.70 -13.96 -12.14
N GLU A 281 2.03 -12.68 -11.93
CA GLU A 281 3.19 -12.27 -11.16
C GLU A 281 3.15 -12.76 -9.71
N LYS A 282 1.95 -12.76 -9.09
CA LYS A 282 1.75 -13.33 -7.75
C LYS A 282 2.13 -14.81 -7.69
N LEU A 283 1.77 -15.58 -8.72
CA LEU A 283 2.12 -16.99 -8.80
C LEU A 283 3.63 -17.23 -8.97
N LEU A 284 4.36 -16.24 -9.48
CA LEU A 284 5.81 -16.30 -9.65
C LEU A 284 6.57 -15.78 -8.43
N ALA A 285 5.95 -14.98 -7.58
CA ALA A 285 6.57 -14.38 -6.40
C ALA A 285 7.23 -15.38 -5.41
N PRO A 286 6.73 -16.62 -5.20
CA PRO A 286 7.37 -17.61 -4.33
C PRO A 286 8.69 -18.15 -4.86
N CYS A 287 9.05 -17.92 -6.13
CA CYS A 287 10.31 -18.39 -6.70
C CYS A 287 11.50 -17.58 -6.17
N ALA A 288 12.30 -18.16 -5.29
CA ALA A 288 13.45 -17.48 -4.68
C ALA A 288 14.53 -17.06 -5.71
N ALA A 289 14.58 -17.71 -6.87
CA ALA A 289 15.50 -17.38 -7.95
C ALA A 289 15.10 -16.09 -8.71
N ILE A 290 13.84 -15.64 -8.59
CA ILE A 290 13.33 -14.44 -9.26
C ILE A 290 13.63 -13.21 -8.40
N ARG A 291 14.43 -12.28 -8.90
CA ARG A 291 14.68 -10.98 -8.26
C ARG A 291 13.60 -9.96 -8.59
N GLU A 292 13.21 -9.90 -9.87
CA GLU A 292 12.12 -9.05 -10.38
C GLU A 292 11.40 -9.79 -11.50
N CYS A 293 10.09 -9.57 -11.59
CA CYS A 293 9.26 -10.13 -12.64
C CYS A 293 8.24 -9.11 -13.11
N MET A 294 7.96 -9.12 -14.40
CA MET A 294 6.86 -8.38 -15.03
C MET A 294 6.21 -9.27 -16.08
N VAL A 295 4.90 -9.44 -15.97
CA VAL A 295 4.13 -10.15 -16.99
C VAL A 295 3.52 -9.13 -17.95
N CYS A 296 3.67 -9.36 -19.24
CA CYS A 296 3.14 -8.51 -20.30
C CYS A 296 2.77 -9.35 -21.53
N GLU A 297 2.09 -8.73 -22.48
CA GLU A 297 1.87 -9.36 -23.78
C GLU A 297 3.05 -9.07 -24.71
N ARG A 298 3.56 -10.08 -25.38
CA ARG A 298 4.50 -9.97 -26.49
C ARG A 298 4.16 -10.97 -27.59
N ASN A 299 3.98 -10.47 -28.81
CA ASN A 299 3.66 -11.30 -29.97
C ASN A 299 2.42 -12.21 -29.74
N GLN A 300 1.36 -11.64 -29.19
CA GLN A 300 0.11 -12.36 -28.85
C GLN A 300 0.29 -13.53 -27.87
N ARG A 301 1.32 -13.46 -27.03
CA ARG A 301 1.59 -14.43 -25.96
C ARG A 301 1.81 -13.72 -24.64
N ILE A 302 1.43 -14.39 -23.58
CA ILE A 302 1.77 -13.94 -22.23
C ILE A 302 3.24 -14.22 -21.97
N CYS A 303 3.99 -13.17 -21.67
CA CYS A 303 5.42 -13.23 -21.43
C CYS A 303 5.75 -12.82 -20.00
N ALA A 304 6.48 -13.65 -19.26
CA ALA A 304 7.08 -13.32 -17.98
C ALA A 304 8.51 -12.83 -18.24
N VAL A 305 8.74 -11.53 -18.16
CA VAL A 305 10.07 -10.92 -18.21
C VAL A 305 10.69 -10.98 -16.82
N VAL A 306 11.77 -11.73 -16.66
CA VAL A 306 12.34 -12.07 -15.36
C VAL A 306 13.78 -11.60 -15.25
N CYS A 307 14.12 -10.93 -14.14
CA CYS A 307 15.49 -10.68 -13.72
C CYS A 307 15.92 -11.73 -12.70
N CYS A 308 16.96 -12.48 -13.00
CA CYS A 308 17.58 -13.45 -12.10
C CYS A 308 19.07 -13.54 -12.40
N ASP A 309 19.82 -14.25 -11.57
CA ASP A 309 21.21 -14.56 -11.85
C ASP A 309 21.30 -15.58 -13.01
N PRO A 310 22.33 -15.50 -13.88
CA PRO A 310 22.42 -16.35 -15.06
C PRO A 310 22.40 -17.86 -14.74
N ASP A 311 22.97 -18.26 -13.63
CA ASP A 311 23.01 -19.65 -13.15
C ASP A 311 21.67 -20.13 -12.58
N GLN A 312 20.71 -19.22 -12.35
CA GLN A 312 19.36 -19.52 -11.84
C GLN A 312 18.30 -19.61 -12.94
N GLN A 313 18.64 -19.34 -14.20
CA GLN A 313 17.68 -19.29 -15.30
C GLN A 313 16.92 -20.60 -15.50
N ASP A 314 17.58 -21.75 -15.37
CA ASP A 314 16.94 -23.05 -15.52
C ASP A 314 15.96 -23.31 -14.38
N ALA A 315 16.31 -22.95 -13.14
CA ALA A 315 15.40 -23.06 -12.00
C ALA A 315 14.14 -22.19 -12.18
N VAL A 316 14.27 -21.01 -12.77
CA VAL A 316 13.14 -20.14 -13.11
C VAL A 316 12.27 -20.79 -14.19
N ARG A 317 12.85 -21.33 -15.28
CA ARG A 317 12.10 -22.01 -16.35
C ARG A 317 11.31 -23.19 -15.80
N ASP A 318 11.93 -23.99 -14.95
CA ASP A 318 11.28 -25.16 -14.32
C ASP A 318 10.13 -24.72 -13.41
N PHE A 319 10.34 -23.63 -12.63
CA PHE A 319 9.29 -23.09 -11.78
C PHE A 319 8.10 -22.57 -12.59
N VAL A 320 8.34 -21.76 -13.64
CA VAL A 320 7.27 -21.26 -14.52
C VAL A 320 6.54 -22.42 -15.22
N THR A 321 7.26 -23.45 -15.63
CA THR A 321 6.65 -24.66 -16.21
C THR A 321 5.71 -25.35 -15.23
N LYS A 322 6.08 -25.43 -13.94
CA LYS A 322 5.21 -25.98 -12.89
C LYS A 322 3.97 -25.11 -12.69
N VAL A 323 4.12 -23.80 -12.65
CA VAL A 323 3.00 -22.86 -12.55
C VAL A 323 2.07 -22.98 -13.75
N ASN A 324 2.60 -23.01 -14.97
CA ASN A 324 1.81 -23.17 -16.18
C ASN A 324 0.92 -24.42 -16.16
N ARG A 325 1.39 -25.55 -15.57
CA ARG A 325 0.59 -26.78 -15.45
C ARG A 325 -0.66 -26.62 -14.57
N THR A 326 -0.70 -25.58 -13.73
CA THR A 326 -1.87 -25.27 -12.87
C THR A 326 -2.83 -24.28 -13.52
N LEU A 327 -2.47 -23.73 -14.67
CA LEU A 327 -3.19 -22.67 -15.37
C LEU A 327 -3.89 -23.18 -16.62
N PRO A 328 -5.01 -22.55 -17.03
CA PRO A 328 -5.56 -22.73 -18.36
C PRO A 328 -4.54 -22.36 -19.44
N LEU A 329 -4.61 -23.00 -20.61
CA LEU A 329 -3.64 -22.81 -21.70
C LEU A 329 -3.46 -21.34 -22.12
N TYR A 330 -4.53 -20.57 -22.14
CA TYR A 330 -4.49 -19.15 -22.53
C TYR A 330 -3.73 -18.27 -21.53
N LYS A 331 -3.50 -18.74 -20.29
CA LYS A 331 -2.69 -18.05 -19.26
C LYS A 331 -1.24 -18.54 -19.21
N HIS A 332 -0.84 -19.49 -20.06
CA HIS A 332 0.54 -20.00 -20.03
C HIS A 332 1.55 -18.92 -20.41
N MET A 333 2.58 -18.80 -19.59
CA MET A 333 3.63 -17.79 -19.73
C MET A 333 4.83 -18.38 -20.49
N VAL A 334 5.40 -17.57 -21.39
CA VAL A 334 6.74 -17.77 -21.93
C VAL A 334 7.71 -16.95 -21.09
N VAL A 335 8.89 -17.49 -20.76
CA VAL A 335 9.90 -16.78 -19.97
C VAL A 335 10.89 -16.07 -20.86
N GLU A 336 11.08 -14.79 -20.62
CA GLU A 336 12.18 -13.99 -21.16
C GLU A 336 13.06 -13.47 -20.01
N PHE A 337 14.38 -13.49 -20.20
CA PHE A 337 15.30 -12.99 -19.19
C PHE A 337 15.80 -11.60 -19.53
N SER A 338 15.76 -10.71 -18.54
CA SER A 338 16.35 -9.38 -18.64
C SER A 338 17.67 -9.33 -17.88
N ALA A 339 18.72 -8.87 -18.55
CA ALA A 339 20.01 -8.60 -17.91
C ALA A 339 20.03 -7.27 -17.14
N GLN A 340 19.05 -6.40 -17.40
CA GLN A 340 18.90 -5.10 -16.75
C GLN A 340 17.70 -5.13 -15.77
N PRO A 341 17.73 -4.32 -14.70
CA PRO A 341 16.55 -4.09 -13.86
C PRO A 341 15.35 -3.67 -14.70
N LEU A 342 14.15 -4.10 -14.28
CA LEU A 342 12.93 -3.77 -14.99
C LEU A 342 12.65 -2.26 -14.91
N PRO A 343 12.11 -1.63 -15.99
CA PRO A 343 11.90 -0.19 -16.04
C PRO A 343 10.87 0.25 -14.98
N ARG A 344 11.19 1.36 -14.31
CA ARG A 344 10.35 1.92 -13.24
C ARG A 344 10.19 3.43 -13.43
N ASN A 345 9.06 3.96 -12.98
CA ASN A 345 8.88 5.40 -12.89
C ASN A 345 9.61 5.98 -11.65
N ALA A 346 9.57 7.31 -11.49
CA ALA A 346 10.19 8.01 -10.36
C ALA A 346 9.65 7.57 -8.99
N ALA A 347 8.44 7.02 -8.92
CA ALA A 347 7.82 6.47 -7.71
C ALA A 347 8.16 4.99 -7.47
N GLY A 348 9.03 4.39 -8.30
CA GLY A 348 9.47 2.99 -8.18
C GLY A 348 8.48 1.95 -8.72
N LYS A 349 7.36 2.35 -9.34
CA LYS A 349 6.40 1.43 -9.96
C LYS A 349 6.90 0.94 -11.31
N LEU A 350 6.70 -0.36 -11.60
CA LEU A 350 7.02 -0.96 -12.89
C LEU A 350 6.28 -0.25 -14.04
N LEU A 351 7.02 0.06 -15.09
CA LEU A 351 6.47 0.56 -16.34
C LEU A 351 6.16 -0.62 -17.25
N ARG A 352 4.89 -0.84 -17.51
CA ARG A 352 4.40 -1.84 -18.45
C ARG A 352 4.17 -1.15 -19.81
N SER A 353 5.17 -1.11 -20.63
CA SER A 353 5.10 -0.57 -22.01
C SER A 353 5.17 -1.71 -23.01
#